data_8c1008aacb6fb7718ac855e889c465a3
#
_entry.id   8c1008aacb6fb7718ac855e889c465a3
#
_cell.length_a   1.000
_cell.length_b   1.000
_cell.length_c   1.000
_cell.angle_alpha   90.00
_cell.angle_beta   90.00
_cell.angle_gamma   90.00
#
_symmetry.space_group_name_H-M   'P 1'
#
loop_
_entity.id
_entity.type
_entity.pdbx_description
1 polymer ?
#
loop_
_entity_poly.entity_id
_entity_poly.type
_entity_poly.pdbx_seq_one_letter_code
_entity_poly.pdbx_strand_id
1 'polypeptide(L)'
;MALLIFAFSGLVLASSYVNVLSAHQAALQRDEGAADRRLIREALRAEPALEKILAWNDLPLPDDRSARWRATLTATTVADLFDVALEIELTDREGKKHAISETCRLLRPTWSQPADRDTLRAAARSKLAQRTYQ
;
A
#
# COMPACT_ATOMS: atom_id res chain seq x y z
N MET A 1 37.16 13.52 41.07
CA MET A 1 35.73 13.86 40.95
C MET A 1 35.42 14.52 39.61
N ALA A 2 36.09 15.59 39.16
CA ALA A 2 35.81 16.30 37.91
C ALA A 2 35.89 15.41 36.64
N LEU A 3 36.86 14.51 36.54
CA LEU A 3 37.06 13.59 35.43
C LEU A 3 35.88 12.59 35.26
N LEU A 4 35.32 12.11 36.35
CA LEU A 4 34.18 11.20 36.30
C LEU A 4 32.91 11.91 35.76
N ILE A 5 32.69 13.16 36.18
CA ILE A 5 31.56 13.94 35.69
C ILE A 5 31.70 14.21 34.18
N PHE A 6 32.91 14.52 33.73
CA PHE A 6 33.18 14.76 32.32
C PHE A 6 32.98 13.50 31.46
N ALA A 7 33.47 12.35 31.94
CA ALA A 7 33.25 11.06 31.25
C ALA A 7 31.78 10.68 31.17
N PHE A 8 31.01 10.86 32.25
CA PHE A 8 29.56 10.61 32.24
C PHE A 8 28.82 11.55 31.29
N SER A 9 29.17 12.85 31.28
CA SER A 9 28.55 13.81 30.37
C SER A 9 28.81 13.46 28.91
N GLY A 10 30.05 13.03 28.58
CA GLY A 10 30.36 12.58 27.24
C GLY A 10 29.60 11.34 26.80
N LEU A 11 29.41 10.38 27.70
CA LEU A 11 28.65 9.16 27.45
C LEU A 11 27.17 9.45 27.20
N VAL A 12 26.55 10.34 27.98
CA VAL A 12 25.14 10.77 27.83
C VAL A 12 24.94 11.50 26.50
N LEU A 13 25.85 12.40 26.15
CA LEU A 13 25.80 13.12 24.87
C LEU A 13 25.95 12.18 23.68
N ALA A 14 26.89 11.24 23.72
CA ALA A 14 27.06 10.25 22.66
C ALA A 14 25.83 9.37 22.49
N SER A 15 25.23 8.90 23.60
CA SER A 15 24.01 8.09 23.58
C SER A 15 22.83 8.88 23.01
N SER A 16 22.68 10.14 23.40
CA SER A 16 21.61 11.00 22.86
C SER A 16 21.78 11.24 21.37
N TYR A 17 22.99 11.45 20.90
CA TYR A 17 23.28 11.65 19.48
C TYR A 17 22.95 10.40 18.64
N VAL A 18 23.34 9.22 19.10
CA VAL A 18 23.01 7.95 18.44
C VAL A 18 21.51 7.73 18.38
N ASN A 19 20.77 8.03 19.46
CA ASN A 19 19.31 7.90 19.47
C ASN A 19 18.62 8.86 18.48
N VAL A 20 19.07 10.12 18.40
CA VAL A 20 18.54 11.09 17.44
C VAL A 20 18.82 10.66 16.01
N LEU A 21 20.05 10.19 15.74
CA LEU A 21 20.43 9.72 14.41
C LEU A 21 19.59 8.50 13.99
N SER A 22 19.41 7.54 14.89
CA SER A 22 18.59 6.34 14.65
C SER A 22 17.12 6.71 14.41
N ALA A 23 16.56 7.64 15.17
CA ALA A 23 15.20 8.14 14.97
C ALA A 23 15.04 8.85 13.61
N HIS A 24 16.05 9.65 13.22
CA HIS A 24 16.04 10.34 11.93
C HIS A 24 16.12 9.35 10.76
N GLN A 25 16.99 8.34 10.84
CA GLN A 25 17.08 7.28 9.83
C GLN A 25 15.78 6.49 9.72
N ALA A 26 15.16 6.13 10.86
CA ALA A 26 13.87 5.45 10.86
C ALA A 26 12.74 6.30 10.24
N ALA A 27 12.76 7.61 10.44
CA ALA A 27 11.82 8.53 9.81
C ALA A 27 12.01 8.59 8.29
N LEU A 28 13.24 8.71 7.80
CA LEU A 28 13.54 8.70 6.37
C LEU A 28 13.12 7.39 5.70
N GLN A 29 13.38 6.25 6.31
CA GLN A 29 12.97 4.94 5.78
C GLN A 29 11.43 4.81 5.72
N ARG A 30 10.70 5.37 6.69
CA ARG A 30 9.23 5.40 6.66
C ARG A 30 8.70 6.26 5.51
N ASP A 31 9.30 7.39 5.25
CA ASP A 31 8.92 8.29 4.16
C ASP A 31 9.19 7.65 2.79
N GLU A 32 10.33 7.01 2.59
CA GLU A 32 10.65 6.27 1.37
C GLU A 32 9.64 5.14 1.14
N GLY A 33 9.37 4.32 2.14
CA GLY A 33 8.39 3.26 2.04
C GLY A 33 6.96 3.75 1.76
N ALA A 34 6.58 4.93 2.24
CA ALA A 34 5.30 5.54 1.94
C ALA A 34 5.23 6.03 0.48
N ALA A 35 6.30 6.62 -0.03
CA ALA A 35 6.41 7.06 -1.42
C ALA A 35 6.35 5.87 -2.39
N ASP A 36 7.07 4.79 -2.10
CA ASP A 36 7.05 3.57 -2.90
C ASP A 36 5.65 2.96 -2.98
N ARG A 37 4.96 2.83 -1.85
CA ARG A 37 3.58 2.34 -1.82
C ARG A 37 2.62 3.24 -2.62
N ARG A 38 2.83 4.55 -2.60
CA ARG A 38 2.05 5.49 -3.40
C ARG A 38 2.25 5.23 -4.89
N LEU A 39 3.49 5.07 -5.35
CA LEU A 39 3.79 4.76 -6.75
C LEU A 39 3.13 3.45 -7.20
N ILE A 40 3.17 2.41 -6.36
CA ILE A 40 2.54 1.12 -6.67
C ILE A 40 1.01 1.26 -6.73
N ARG A 41 0.39 2.01 -5.83
CA ARG A 41 -1.05 2.28 -5.88
C ARG A 41 -1.46 3.08 -7.13
N GLU A 42 -0.62 4.02 -7.57
CA GLU A 42 -0.86 4.74 -8.82
C GLU A 42 -0.73 3.80 -10.03
N ALA A 43 0.26 2.89 -10.05
CA ALA A 43 0.40 1.88 -11.08
C ALA A 43 -0.83 0.95 -11.13
N LEU A 44 -1.32 0.47 -9.98
CA LEU A 44 -2.55 -0.30 -9.87
C LEU A 44 -3.77 0.47 -10.42
N ARG A 45 -3.87 1.76 -10.09
CA ARG A 45 -4.97 2.62 -10.57
C ARG A 45 -4.88 2.91 -12.05
N ALA A 46 -3.70 2.96 -12.61
CA ALA A 46 -3.48 3.22 -14.03
C ALA A 46 -3.80 2.01 -14.92
N GLU A 47 -3.76 0.78 -14.36
CA GLU A 47 -3.96 -0.44 -15.15
C GLU A 47 -5.47 -0.74 -15.32
N PRO A 48 -5.99 -0.70 -16.55
CA PRO A 48 -7.38 -1.00 -16.84
C PRO A 48 -7.66 -2.49 -16.97
N ALA A 49 -6.64 -3.30 -17.28
CA ALA A 49 -6.80 -4.71 -17.60
C ALA A 49 -6.74 -5.57 -16.32
N LEU A 50 -7.85 -6.27 -16.03
CA LEU A 50 -7.97 -7.16 -14.88
C LEU A 50 -6.87 -8.24 -14.86
N GLU A 51 -6.60 -8.86 -16.00
CA GLU A 51 -5.64 -9.96 -16.12
C GLU A 51 -4.22 -9.55 -15.71
N LYS A 52 -3.85 -8.31 -16.03
CA LYS A 52 -2.52 -7.79 -15.70
C LYS A 52 -2.35 -7.58 -14.20
N ILE A 53 -3.36 -7.09 -13.49
CA ILE A 53 -3.25 -6.85 -12.05
C ILE A 53 -3.21 -8.13 -11.22
N LEU A 54 -3.76 -9.24 -11.76
CA LEU A 54 -3.69 -10.55 -11.11
C LEU A 54 -2.31 -11.21 -11.24
N ALA A 55 -1.55 -10.84 -12.25
CA ALA A 55 -0.18 -11.29 -12.46
C ALA A 55 0.82 -10.42 -11.67
N TRP A 56 2.02 -10.95 -11.44
CA TRP A 56 3.11 -10.18 -10.92
C TRP A 56 3.59 -9.13 -11.92
N ASN A 57 3.64 -7.88 -11.49
CA ASN A 57 4.11 -6.74 -12.26
C ASN A 57 5.37 -6.18 -11.60
N ASP A 58 6.37 -5.90 -12.40
CA ASP A 58 7.61 -5.28 -11.95
C ASP A 58 7.51 -3.76 -12.13
N LEU A 59 7.93 -3.02 -11.10
CA LEU A 59 7.96 -1.56 -11.09
C LEU A 59 9.34 -1.09 -10.65
N PRO A 60 10.10 -0.41 -11.53
CA PRO A 60 11.35 0.22 -11.11
C PRO A 60 11.04 1.36 -10.16
N LEU A 61 11.75 1.40 -9.05
CA LEU A 61 11.70 2.48 -8.06
C LEU A 61 12.93 3.36 -8.19
N PRO A 62 12.89 4.59 -7.65
CA PRO A 62 14.08 5.43 -7.55
C PRO A 62 15.23 4.73 -6.81
N ASP A 63 16.46 5.18 -7.07
CA ASP A 63 17.65 4.75 -6.35
C ASP A 63 18.01 3.26 -6.49
N ASP A 64 17.89 2.70 -7.69
CA ASP A 64 18.20 1.30 -8.02
C ASP A 64 17.45 0.26 -7.18
N ARG A 65 16.29 0.64 -6.66
CA ARG A 65 15.36 -0.26 -5.99
C ARG A 65 14.32 -0.77 -6.97
N SER A 66 13.67 -1.86 -6.64
CA SER A 66 12.59 -2.42 -7.45
C SER A 66 11.44 -2.90 -6.58
N ALA A 67 10.25 -2.86 -7.15
CA ALA A 67 9.08 -3.45 -6.55
C ALA A 67 8.45 -4.46 -7.51
N ARG A 68 7.90 -5.53 -6.94
CA ARG A 68 6.95 -6.41 -7.64
C ARG A 68 5.63 -6.34 -6.91
N TRP A 69 4.55 -6.29 -7.66
CA TRP A 69 3.23 -6.24 -7.07
C TRP A 69 2.23 -7.06 -7.84
N ARG A 70 1.22 -7.55 -7.15
CA ARG A 70 0.01 -8.13 -7.72
C ARG A 70 -1.18 -7.80 -6.84
N ALA A 71 -2.38 -7.90 -7.39
CA ALA A 71 -3.59 -7.68 -6.63
C ALA A 71 -4.55 -8.84 -6.79
N THR A 72 -5.21 -9.21 -5.70
CA THR A 72 -6.37 -10.11 -5.70
C THR A 72 -7.63 -9.30 -5.49
N LEU A 73 -8.68 -9.60 -6.25
CA LEU A 73 -9.93 -8.86 -6.22
C LEU A 73 -11.06 -9.72 -5.68
N THR A 74 -11.87 -9.10 -4.84
CA THR A 74 -13.13 -9.66 -4.37
C THR A 74 -14.26 -8.71 -4.72
N ALA A 75 -15.24 -9.19 -5.49
CA ALA A 75 -16.42 -8.40 -5.82
C ALA A 75 -17.23 -8.11 -4.55
N THR A 76 -17.73 -6.88 -4.43
CA THR A 76 -18.62 -6.50 -3.34
C THR A 76 -20.09 -6.60 -3.76
N THR A 77 -21.00 -6.32 -2.84
CA THR A 77 -22.44 -6.23 -3.14
C THR A 77 -22.82 -4.95 -3.89
N VAL A 78 -21.86 -4.05 -4.11
CA VAL A 78 -22.06 -2.80 -4.86
C VAL A 78 -21.43 -2.97 -6.24
N ALA A 79 -22.21 -2.62 -7.28
CA ALA A 79 -21.73 -2.72 -8.66
C ALA A 79 -20.44 -1.90 -8.87
N ASP A 80 -19.50 -2.49 -9.58
CA ASP A 80 -18.22 -1.87 -9.95
C ASP A 80 -17.26 -1.58 -8.76
N LEU A 81 -17.63 -1.97 -7.53
CA LEU A 81 -16.81 -1.79 -6.32
C LEU A 81 -16.15 -3.11 -5.94
N PHE A 82 -14.84 -3.08 -5.80
CA PHE A 82 -14.01 -4.24 -5.47
C PHE A 82 -13.20 -4.02 -4.20
N ASP A 83 -13.14 -5.03 -3.35
CA ASP A 83 -12.14 -5.12 -2.30
C ASP A 83 -10.86 -5.70 -2.93
N VAL A 84 -9.78 -4.96 -2.85
CA VAL A 84 -8.50 -5.26 -3.49
C VAL A 84 -7.47 -5.56 -2.42
N ALA A 85 -6.92 -6.77 -2.43
CA ALA A 85 -5.77 -7.13 -1.62
C ALA A 85 -4.51 -7.00 -2.50
N LEU A 86 -3.66 -6.04 -2.18
CA LEU A 86 -2.42 -5.73 -2.88
C LEU A 86 -1.25 -6.37 -2.15
N GLU A 87 -0.53 -7.24 -2.84
CA GLU A 87 0.72 -7.84 -2.37
C GLU A 87 1.89 -7.13 -3.05
N ILE A 88 2.85 -6.71 -2.26
CA ILE A 88 4.01 -5.93 -2.70
C ILE A 88 5.27 -6.61 -2.18
N GLU A 89 6.23 -6.84 -3.05
CA GLU A 89 7.60 -7.22 -2.70
C GLU A 89 8.53 -6.07 -3.07
N LEU A 90 9.11 -5.43 -2.07
CA LEU A 90 10.13 -4.39 -2.26
C LEU A 90 11.51 -5.03 -2.18
N THR A 91 12.38 -4.70 -3.13
CA THR A 91 13.79 -5.08 -3.09
C THR A 91 14.61 -3.81 -2.89
N ASP A 92 15.35 -3.73 -1.80
CA ASP A 92 16.23 -2.61 -1.49
C ASP A 92 17.54 -2.65 -2.31
N ARG A 93 18.41 -1.65 -2.12
CA ARG A 93 19.70 -1.55 -2.80
C ARG A 93 20.65 -2.72 -2.48
N GLU A 94 20.47 -3.36 -1.34
CA GLU A 94 21.28 -4.48 -0.87
C GLU A 94 20.72 -5.83 -1.36
N GLY A 95 19.62 -5.82 -2.12
CA GLY A 95 18.93 -7.01 -2.62
C GLY A 95 18.04 -7.68 -1.57
N LYS A 96 17.82 -7.07 -0.41
CA LYS A 96 16.93 -7.60 0.62
C LYS A 96 15.48 -7.36 0.24
N LYS A 97 14.67 -8.40 0.39
CA LYS A 97 13.24 -8.37 0.05
C LYS A 97 12.38 -8.11 1.28
N HIS A 98 11.42 -7.23 1.11
CA HIS A 98 10.41 -6.90 2.11
C HIS A 98 9.03 -7.12 1.50
N ALA A 99 8.23 -8.01 2.11
CA ALA A 99 6.86 -8.26 1.70
C ALA A 99 5.90 -7.36 2.49
N ILE A 100 4.99 -6.71 1.79
CA ILE A 100 3.95 -5.85 2.37
C ILE A 100 2.62 -6.29 1.77
N SER A 101 1.58 -6.35 2.59
CA SER A 101 0.21 -6.58 2.15
C SER A 101 -0.66 -5.40 2.56
N GLU A 102 -1.43 -4.89 1.62
CA GLU A 102 -2.37 -3.80 1.85
C GLU A 102 -3.74 -4.15 1.27
N THR A 103 -4.78 -3.64 1.90
CA THR A 103 -6.14 -3.76 1.38
C THR A 103 -6.70 -2.38 1.07
N CYS A 104 -7.37 -2.26 -0.07
CA CYS A 104 -8.07 -1.04 -0.42
C CYS A 104 -9.37 -1.36 -1.16
N ARG A 105 -10.24 -0.38 -1.27
CA ARG A 105 -11.50 -0.50 -2.00
C ARG A 105 -11.47 0.41 -3.21
N LEU A 106 -11.71 -0.15 -4.39
CA LEU A 106 -11.64 0.59 -5.66
C LEU A 106 -12.93 0.44 -6.45
N LEU A 107 -13.40 1.57 -6.98
CA LEU A 107 -14.50 1.61 -7.94
C LEU A 107 -13.92 1.50 -9.35
N ARG A 108 -14.17 0.37 -10.03
CA ARG A 108 -13.60 0.06 -11.33
C ARG A 108 -14.60 -0.60 -12.28
N PRO A 109 -15.31 0.20 -13.07
CA PRO A 109 -16.26 -0.34 -14.06
C PRO A 109 -15.63 -1.26 -15.11
N THR A 110 -14.36 -1.03 -15.45
CA THR A 110 -13.64 -1.81 -16.46
C THR A 110 -13.32 -3.24 -16.01
N TRP A 111 -13.37 -3.52 -14.71
CA TRP A 111 -13.11 -4.84 -14.15
C TRP A 111 -14.38 -5.68 -13.95
N SER A 112 -15.55 -5.04 -14.05
CA SER A 112 -16.85 -5.72 -13.89
C SER A 112 -17.29 -6.39 -15.19
N GLN A 113 -17.81 -7.60 -15.05
CA GLN A 113 -18.55 -8.23 -16.12
C GLN A 113 -19.92 -7.51 -16.29
N PRO A 114 -20.38 -7.22 -17.52
CA PRO A 114 -21.64 -6.50 -17.74
C PRO A 114 -22.86 -7.17 -17.08
N ALA A 115 -22.96 -8.51 -17.16
CA ALA A 115 -24.06 -9.27 -16.58
C ALA A 115 -24.11 -9.16 -15.04
N ASP A 116 -22.95 -9.25 -14.38
CA ASP A 116 -22.86 -9.13 -12.91
C ASP A 116 -23.22 -7.73 -12.44
N ARG A 117 -22.76 -6.72 -13.18
CA ARG A 117 -23.09 -5.32 -12.94
C ARG A 117 -24.59 -5.07 -13.00
N ASP A 118 -25.26 -5.56 -14.04
CA ASP A 118 -26.70 -5.37 -14.24
C ASP A 118 -27.51 -6.07 -13.15
N THR A 119 -27.09 -7.25 -12.72
CA THR A 119 -27.69 -7.99 -11.62
C THR A 119 -27.58 -7.22 -10.29
N LEU A 120 -26.39 -6.70 -9.97
CA LEU A 120 -26.19 -5.91 -8.74
C LEU A 120 -26.96 -4.59 -8.75
N ARG A 121 -27.06 -3.93 -9.91
CA ARG A 121 -27.86 -2.71 -10.08
C ARG A 121 -29.37 -2.98 -9.92
N ALA A 122 -29.86 -4.08 -10.47
CA ALA A 122 -31.27 -4.48 -10.30
C ALA A 122 -31.59 -4.78 -8.83
N ALA A 123 -30.71 -5.51 -8.13
CA ALA A 123 -30.86 -5.79 -6.70
C ALA A 123 -30.84 -4.51 -5.85
N ALA A 124 -29.97 -3.55 -6.16
CA ALA A 124 -29.92 -2.26 -5.48
C ALA A 124 -31.21 -1.45 -5.68
N ARG A 125 -31.75 -1.40 -6.91
CA ARG A 125 -33.03 -0.72 -7.21
C ARG A 125 -34.20 -1.35 -6.45
N SER A 126 -34.27 -2.69 -6.39
CA SER A 126 -35.30 -3.40 -5.62
C SER A 126 -35.24 -3.05 -4.13
N LYS A 127 -34.06 -3.02 -3.52
CA LYS A 127 -33.88 -2.63 -2.12
C LYS A 127 -34.33 -1.18 -1.85
N LEU A 128 -34.02 -0.26 -2.76
CA LEU A 128 -34.44 1.13 -2.65
C LEU A 128 -35.95 1.26 -2.73
N ALA A 129 -36.62 0.59 -3.71
CA ALA A 129 -38.05 0.59 -3.84
C ALA A 129 -38.74 0.08 -2.57
N GLN A 130 -38.23 -0.98 -1.94
CA GLN A 130 -38.80 -1.50 -0.69
C GLN A 130 -38.71 -0.51 0.49
N ARG A 131 -37.64 0.32 0.54
CA ARG A 131 -37.48 1.33 1.61
C ARG A 131 -38.37 2.54 1.45
N THR A 132 -38.82 2.85 0.22
CA THR A 132 -39.66 4.01 -0.06
C THR A 132 -41.12 3.76 0.34
N TYR A 133 -41.53 2.50 0.54
CA TYR A 133 -42.89 2.10 0.93
C TYR A 133 -43.04 1.80 2.44
N GLN A 134 -42.00 2.04 3.25
CA GLN A 134 -42.06 1.98 4.73
C GLN A 134 -42.00 3.38 5.35
#